data_af7993628e4b8974bac02661dc1f6907
#
_entry.id   af7993628e4b8974bac02661dc1f6907
#
_cell.length_a   1.000
_cell.length_b   1.000
_cell.length_c   1.000
_cell.angle_alpha   90.00
_cell.angle_beta   90.00
_cell.angle_gamma   90.00
#
_symmetry.space_group_name_H-M   'P 1'
#
loop_
_entity.id
_entity.type
_entity.pdbx_description
1 polymer ?
#
loop_
_entity_poly.entity_id
_entity_poly.type
_entity_poly.pdbx_seq_one_letter_code
_entity_poly.pdbx_strand_id
1 'polypeptide(L)'
;SVRALLAAKGRNETMPPPVLLASVEQAYEVSTDLSADAIRLMESFWPGALTVIVQANPSVDWDLGQTGGTVALRMPAHEAVCELLSSVGPMAVTSANLTGQPPATNVEEARGYFSGTVDCYVDSGPTKSGVPSTIIDCAHGDATLLREGAWALKDIATVLGYQPATR
;
A
#
# COMPACT_ATOMS: atom_id res chain seq x y z
N SER A 1 7.62 -13.59 6.22
CA SER A 1 6.24 -13.89 5.88
C SER A 1 5.30 -12.81 6.43
N VAL A 2 4.10 -12.66 5.85
CA VAL A 2 3.08 -11.67 6.28
C VAL A 2 2.67 -11.88 7.74
N ARG A 3 2.57 -13.12 8.20
CA ARG A 3 2.28 -13.42 9.62
C ARG A 3 3.30 -12.82 10.57
N ALA A 4 4.59 -12.88 10.24
CA ALA A 4 5.63 -12.25 11.06
C ALA A 4 5.50 -10.73 11.08
N LEU A 5 5.16 -10.12 9.95
CA LEU A 5 4.88 -8.69 9.84
C LEU A 5 3.69 -8.27 10.73
N LEU A 6 2.58 -9.00 10.66
CA LEU A 6 1.40 -8.74 11.48
C LEU A 6 1.68 -8.96 12.98
N ALA A 7 2.41 -10.03 13.33
CA ALA A 7 2.81 -10.30 14.71
C ALA A 7 3.70 -9.18 15.28
N ALA A 8 4.69 -8.71 14.53
CA ALA A 8 5.54 -7.59 14.93
C ALA A 8 4.75 -6.30 15.21
N LYS A 9 3.65 -6.07 14.46
CA LYS A 9 2.74 -4.95 14.66
C LYS A 9 1.79 -5.11 15.85
N GLY A 10 1.63 -6.29 16.41
CA GLY A 10 0.51 -6.62 17.30
C GLY A 10 -0.84 -6.51 16.58
N ARG A 11 -0.91 -6.94 15.30
CA ARG A 11 -2.07 -6.85 14.42
C ARG A 11 -2.59 -8.25 14.08
N ASN A 12 -3.90 -8.38 13.93
CA ASN A 12 -4.51 -9.62 13.47
C ASN A 12 -4.69 -9.66 11.94
N GLU A 13 -5.14 -10.79 11.40
CA GLU A 13 -5.33 -11.06 9.98
C GLU A 13 -6.53 -10.31 9.35
N THR A 14 -7.36 -9.62 10.15
CA THR A 14 -8.55 -8.89 9.65
C THR A 14 -8.21 -7.54 8.99
N MET A 15 -6.95 -7.12 9.08
CA MET A 15 -6.47 -5.89 8.47
C MET A 15 -5.26 -6.20 7.57
N PRO A 16 -5.49 -6.72 6.36
CA PRO A 16 -4.43 -7.13 5.43
C PRO A 16 -3.49 -5.96 5.11
N PRO A 17 -2.17 -6.22 5.00
CA PRO A 17 -1.21 -5.20 4.64
C PRO A 17 -1.30 -4.87 3.16
N PRO A 18 -1.06 -3.62 2.74
CA PRO A 18 -0.87 -3.29 1.34
C PRO A 18 0.44 -3.90 0.81
N VAL A 19 0.50 -4.05 -0.51
CA VAL A 19 1.65 -4.56 -1.24
C VAL A 19 2.28 -3.41 -2.04
N LEU A 20 3.58 -3.22 -1.87
CA LEU A 20 4.35 -2.30 -2.70
C LEU A 20 4.87 -2.99 -3.96
N LEU A 21 4.85 -2.25 -5.05
CA LEU A 21 5.27 -2.65 -6.39
C LEU A 21 6.36 -1.71 -6.91
N ALA A 22 7.22 -2.22 -7.77
CA ALA A 22 8.23 -1.41 -8.47
C ALA A 22 7.71 -0.77 -9.75
N SER A 23 6.65 -1.32 -10.34
CA SER A 23 6.10 -0.85 -11.61
C SER A 23 4.60 -1.16 -11.75
N VAL A 24 3.95 -0.52 -12.72
CA VAL A 24 2.55 -0.79 -13.06
C VAL A 24 2.39 -2.21 -13.65
N GLU A 25 3.40 -2.71 -14.37
CA GLU A 25 3.39 -4.07 -14.93
C GLU A 25 3.22 -5.12 -13.84
N GLN A 26 3.88 -4.95 -12.69
CA GLN A 26 3.69 -5.84 -11.55
C GLN A 26 2.25 -5.83 -11.03
N ALA A 27 1.51 -4.72 -11.16
CA ALA A 27 0.10 -4.70 -10.79
C ALA A 27 -0.75 -5.64 -11.66
N TYR A 28 -0.46 -5.74 -12.96
CA TYR A 28 -1.12 -6.69 -13.86
C TYR A 28 -0.81 -8.16 -13.51
N GLU A 29 0.38 -8.44 -12.99
CA GLU A 29 0.77 -9.80 -12.60
C GLU A 29 0.02 -10.28 -11.35
N VAL A 30 -0.20 -9.37 -10.39
CA VAL A 30 -0.75 -9.70 -9.06
C VAL A 30 -2.25 -9.44 -8.92
N SER A 31 -2.88 -8.93 -9.95
CA SER A 31 -4.32 -8.65 -9.99
C SER A 31 -4.99 -9.31 -11.19
N THR A 32 -6.33 -9.41 -11.13
CA THR A 32 -7.17 -9.76 -12.26
C THR A 32 -8.10 -8.59 -12.59
N ASP A 33 -8.49 -8.48 -13.86
CA ASP A 33 -9.56 -7.59 -14.32
C ASP A 33 -9.41 -6.13 -13.80
N LEU A 34 -8.23 -5.53 -13.99
CA LEU A 34 -8.02 -4.13 -13.65
C LEU A 34 -9.05 -3.26 -14.37
N SER A 35 -9.88 -2.58 -13.59
CA SER A 35 -10.86 -1.65 -14.16
C SER A 35 -10.19 -0.46 -14.84
N ALA A 36 -10.87 0.17 -15.80
CA ALA A 36 -10.35 1.38 -16.45
C ALA A 36 -10.05 2.51 -15.45
N ASP A 37 -10.82 2.57 -14.36
CA ASP A 37 -10.59 3.53 -13.28
C ASP A 37 -9.30 3.23 -12.52
N ALA A 38 -9.07 1.97 -12.17
CA ALA A 38 -7.82 1.55 -11.52
C ALA A 38 -6.60 1.90 -12.36
N ILE A 39 -6.64 1.59 -13.67
CA ILE A 39 -5.54 1.89 -14.61
C ILE A 39 -5.30 3.40 -14.68
N ARG A 40 -6.34 4.22 -14.90
CA ARG A 40 -6.21 5.69 -14.97
C ARG A 40 -5.63 6.29 -13.69
N LEU A 41 -6.05 5.80 -12.53
CA LEU A 41 -5.54 6.25 -11.24
C LEU A 41 -4.08 5.86 -11.04
N MET A 42 -3.69 4.62 -11.38
CA MET A 42 -2.30 4.16 -11.30
C MET A 42 -1.41 5.00 -12.21
N GLU A 43 -1.77 5.18 -13.48
CA GLU A 43 -1.00 5.98 -14.46
C GLU A 43 -0.86 7.45 -14.05
N SER A 44 -1.86 8.03 -13.36
CA SER A 44 -1.85 9.44 -12.99
C SER A 44 -1.12 9.72 -11.68
N PHE A 45 -1.11 8.78 -10.72
CA PHE A 45 -0.66 9.03 -9.35
C PHE A 45 0.50 8.15 -8.90
N TRP A 46 0.95 7.19 -9.71
CA TRP A 46 2.13 6.38 -9.44
C TRP A 46 3.33 6.80 -10.29
N PRO A 47 4.53 6.78 -9.71
CA PRO A 47 4.86 6.49 -8.32
C PRO A 47 4.37 7.59 -7.36
N GLY A 48 3.77 7.19 -6.24
CA GLY A 48 3.21 8.18 -5.32
C GLY A 48 2.46 7.63 -4.11
N ALA A 49 1.72 8.52 -3.46
CA ALA A 49 0.98 8.22 -2.24
C ALA A 49 -0.49 7.87 -2.52
N LEU A 50 -0.77 7.11 -3.57
CA LEU A 50 -2.05 6.50 -3.85
C LEU A 50 -1.97 4.99 -3.65
N THR A 51 -2.92 4.44 -2.89
CA THR A 51 -3.17 3.00 -2.75
C THR A 51 -4.46 2.65 -3.46
N VAL A 52 -4.41 1.69 -4.39
CA VAL A 52 -5.56 1.22 -5.15
C VAL A 52 -5.86 -0.22 -4.76
N ILE A 53 -7.10 -0.50 -4.34
CA ILE A 53 -7.56 -1.85 -4.04
C ILE A 53 -8.19 -2.42 -5.30
N VAL A 54 -7.76 -3.62 -5.68
CA VAL A 54 -8.18 -4.33 -6.89
C VAL A 54 -8.45 -5.80 -6.59
N GLN A 55 -9.07 -6.52 -7.50
CA GLN A 55 -9.21 -7.98 -7.39
C GLN A 55 -7.84 -8.64 -7.47
N ALA A 56 -7.53 -9.48 -6.48
CA ALA A 56 -6.27 -10.21 -6.44
C ALA A 56 -6.27 -11.34 -7.47
N ASN A 57 -5.11 -11.61 -8.07
CA ASN A 57 -4.93 -12.77 -8.91
C ASN A 57 -4.86 -14.04 -8.03
N PRO A 58 -5.82 -14.96 -8.12
CA PRO A 58 -5.86 -16.16 -7.27
C PRO A 58 -4.70 -17.14 -7.53
N SER A 59 -3.95 -16.97 -8.63
CA SER A 59 -2.76 -17.76 -8.91
C SER A 59 -1.54 -17.31 -8.10
N VAL A 60 -1.60 -16.13 -7.48
CA VAL A 60 -0.52 -15.61 -6.62
C VAL A 60 -0.72 -16.20 -5.22
N ASP A 61 0.20 -17.09 -4.83
CA ASP A 61 0.17 -17.79 -3.53
C ASP A 61 0.66 -16.87 -2.39
N TRP A 62 -0.12 -15.83 -2.08
CA TRP A 62 0.14 -14.92 -0.97
C TRP A 62 -0.90 -15.07 0.13
N ASP A 63 -0.45 -15.40 1.32
CA ASP A 63 -1.27 -15.31 2.53
C ASP A 63 -1.20 -13.88 3.10
N LEU A 64 -2.07 -13.00 2.62
CA LEU A 64 -2.19 -11.61 3.11
C LEU A 64 -3.21 -11.47 4.26
N GLY A 65 -3.81 -12.56 4.73
CA GLY A 65 -4.89 -12.56 5.72
C GLY A 65 -6.28 -12.47 5.08
N GLN A 66 -7.24 -11.90 5.79
CA GLN A 66 -8.65 -11.81 5.34
C GLN A 66 -8.84 -10.67 4.33
N THR A 67 -8.50 -10.92 3.08
CA THR A 67 -8.55 -9.91 2.00
C THR A 67 -9.88 -9.85 1.26
N GLY A 68 -10.73 -10.89 1.41
CA GLY A 68 -11.96 -11.00 0.61
C GLY A 68 -11.71 -11.15 -0.90
N GLY A 69 -10.53 -11.64 -1.31
CA GLY A 69 -10.15 -11.77 -2.71
C GLY A 69 -9.58 -10.50 -3.33
N THR A 70 -9.28 -9.48 -2.54
CA THR A 70 -8.70 -8.22 -3.04
C THR A 70 -7.26 -8.04 -2.58
N VAL A 71 -6.55 -7.11 -3.22
CA VAL A 71 -5.21 -6.67 -2.83
C VAL A 71 -5.10 -5.15 -2.92
N ALA A 72 -4.49 -4.54 -1.90
CA ALA A 72 -4.21 -3.10 -1.89
C ALA A 72 -2.79 -2.87 -2.44
N LEU A 73 -2.68 -2.18 -3.56
CA LEU A 73 -1.42 -1.98 -4.29
C LEU A 73 -0.98 -0.53 -4.23
N ARG A 74 0.34 -0.32 -4.17
CA ARG A 74 0.95 1.02 -4.25
C ARG A 74 2.33 0.94 -4.88
N MET A 75 2.66 1.88 -5.77
CA MET A 75 4.02 2.13 -6.24
C MET A 75 4.58 3.36 -5.50
N PRO A 76 5.58 3.21 -4.62
CA PRO A 76 6.09 4.33 -3.82
C PRO A 76 6.99 5.26 -4.62
N ALA A 77 6.93 6.57 -4.37
CA ALA A 77 7.84 7.56 -4.94
C ALA A 77 9.17 7.60 -4.15
N HIS A 78 9.91 6.49 -4.14
CA HIS A 78 11.18 6.35 -3.43
C HIS A 78 12.11 5.41 -4.21
N GLU A 79 13.13 5.97 -4.85
CA GLU A 79 14.03 5.27 -5.77
C GLU A 79 14.61 3.98 -5.18
N ALA A 80 15.28 4.06 -4.03
CA ALA A 80 15.89 2.88 -3.40
C ALA A 80 14.88 1.79 -3.02
N VAL A 81 13.62 2.16 -2.70
CA VAL A 81 12.55 1.18 -2.46
C VAL A 81 12.13 0.53 -3.78
N CYS A 82 12.00 1.30 -4.86
CA CYS A 82 11.66 0.76 -6.17
C CYS A 82 12.78 -0.17 -6.71
N GLU A 83 14.05 0.17 -6.51
CA GLU A 83 15.18 -0.70 -6.84
C GLU A 83 15.14 -2.02 -6.07
N LEU A 84 14.88 -1.96 -4.76
CA LEU A 84 14.70 -3.17 -3.94
C LEU A 84 13.55 -4.02 -4.47
N LEU A 85 12.37 -3.43 -4.68
CA LEU A 85 11.19 -4.13 -5.20
C LEU A 85 11.41 -4.72 -6.59
N SER A 86 12.22 -4.07 -7.45
CA SER A 86 12.61 -4.61 -8.75
C SER A 86 13.49 -5.86 -8.63
N SER A 87 14.28 -5.94 -7.55
CA SER A 87 15.20 -7.06 -7.31
C SER A 87 14.54 -8.25 -6.63
N VAL A 88 13.61 -8.00 -5.69
CA VAL A 88 13.02 -9.05 -4.84
C VAL A 88 11.55 -9.33 -5.14
N GLY A 89 10.93 -8.53 -5.99
CA GLY A 89 9.51 -8.59 -6.30
C GLY A 89 8.63 -7.79 -5.32
N PRO A 90 7.31 -7.89 -5.48
CA PRO A 90 6.34 -7.21 -4.62
C PRO A 90 6.48 -7.56 -3.14
N MET A 91 6.28 -6.57 -2.26
CA MET A 91 6.44 -6.75 -0.81
C MET A 91 5.21 -6.27 -0.04
N ALA A 92 4.71 -7.12 0.85
CA ALA A 92 3.73 -6.70 1.86
C ALA A 92 4.40 -5.78 2.89
N VAL A 93 3.78 -4.65 3.17
CA VAL A 93 4.36 -3.61 4.03
C VAL A 93 3.35 -3.06 5.04
N THR A 94 3.88 -2.36 6.04
CA THR A 94 3.07 -1.60 6.98
C THR A 94 3.83 -0.36 7.45
N SER A 95 3.14 0.63 8.02
CA SER A 95 3.81 1.71 8.72
C SER A 95 4.64 1.19 9.91
N ALA A 96 5.79 1.81 10.17
CA ALA A 96 6.71 1.40 11.23
C ALA A 96 6.23 1.91 12.60
N ASN A 97 5.23 1.22 13.18
CA ASN A 97 4.68 1.50 14.51
C ASN A 97 3.97 0.25 15.05
N LEU A 98 3.85 0.14 16.35
CA LEU A 98 2.88 -0.77 16.97
C LEU A 98 1.46 -0.28 16.70
N THR A 99 0.49 -1.20 16.59
CA THR A 99 -0.91 -0.85 16.35
C THR A 99 -1.42 0.15 17.40
N GLY A 100 -2.03 1.22 16.93
CA GLY A 100 -2.54 2.31 17.79
C GLY A 100 -1.50 3.38 18.17
N GLN A 101 -0.22 3.19 17.84
CA GLN A 101 0.82 4.20 18.06
C GLN A 101 1.06 5.04 16.79
N PRO A 102 1.62 6.25 16.89
CA PRO A 102 1.98 7.04 15.70
C PRO A 102 3.08 6.35 14.90
N PRO A 103 3.09 6.47 13.55
CA PRO A 103 4.17 5.94 12.71
C PRO A 103 5.53 6.58 13.05
N ALA A 104 6.58 5.76 13.10
CA ALA A 104 7.95 6.25 13.22
C ALA A 104 8.30 7.18 12.05
N THR A 105 8.97 8.27 12.35
CA THR A 105 9.42 9.27 11.36
C THR A 105 10.91 9.17 11.06
N ASN A 106 11.64 8.36 11.81
CA ASN A 106 13.08 8.09 11.66
C ASN A 106 13.40 6.68 12.15
N VAL A 107 14.63 6.24 11.87
CA VAL A 107 15.07 4.88 12.21
C VAL A 107 15.14 4.62 13.72
N GLU A 108 15.46 5.63 14.53
CA GLU A 108 15.58 5.47 15.97
C GLU A 108 14.20 5.22 16.62
N GLU A 109 13.19 5.94 16.18
CA GLU A 109 11.79 5.68 16.60
C GLU A 109 11.34 4.27 16.19
N ALA A 110 11.67 3.84 14.95
CA ALA A 110 11.37 2.50 14.50
C ALA A 110 12.07 1.42 15.33
N ARG A 111 13.35 1.63 15.71
CA ARG A 111 14.07 0.75 16.63
C ARG A 111 13.43 0.71 18.00
N GLY A 112 12.90 1.84 18.49
CA GLY A 112 12.16 1.90 19.75
C GLY A 112 10.93 1.00 19.78
N TYR A 113 10.20 0.87 18.62
CA TYR A 113 9.05 -0.01 18.51
C TYR A 113 9.42 -1.49 18.35
N PHE A 114 10.48 -1.80 17.59
CA PHE A 114 10.71 -3.14 17.06
C PHE A 114 12.02 -3.80 17.50
N SER A 115 12.69 -3.24 18.51
CA SER A 115 13.97 -3.79 19.02
C SER A 115 13.85 -5.29 19.32
N GLY A 116 14.72 -6.08 18.70
CA GLY A 116 14.74 -7.54 18.84
C GLY A 116 13.66 -8.32 18.07
N THR A 117 12.80 -7.62 17.31
CA THR A 117 11.71 -8.25 16.52
C THR A 117 11.98 -8.16 15.02
N VAL A 118 12.74 -7.15 14.57
CA VAL A 118 13.07 -6.89 13.16
C VAL A 118 14.57 -7.09 12.95
N ASP A 119 14.92 -7.84 11.91
CA ASP A 119 16.32 -8.23 11.64
C ASP A 119 17.16 -7.09 11.06
N CYS A 120 16.53 -6.20 10.27
CA CYS A 120 17.25 -5.14 9.55
C CYS A 120 16.49 -3.82 9.58
N TYR A 121 17.23 -2.72 9.74
CA TYR A 121 16.74 -1.36 9.65
C TYR A 121 17.53 -0.62 8.58
N VAL A 122 16.84 -0.12 7.57
CA VAL A 122 17.44 0.71 6.51
C VAL A 122 17.15 2.16 6.83
N ASP A 123 18.20 2.94 7.07
CA ASP A 123 18.10 4.37 7.34
C ASP A 123 18.28 5.17 6.05
N SER A 124 17.23 5.83 5.61
CA SER A 124 17.24 6.78 4.48
C SER A 124 16.97 8.23 4.93
N GLY A 125 17.19 8.49 6.22
CA GLY A 125 16.87 9.76 6.86
C GLY A 125 15.42 9.89 7.33
N PRO A 126 15.04 11.03 7.89
CA PRO A 126 13.69 11.26 8.40
C PRO A 126 12.65 11.31 7.28
N THR A 127 11.43 10.85 7.58
CA THR A 127 10.31 10.92 6.65
C THR A 127 9.95 12.38 6.34
N LYS A 128 9.83 12.72 5.04
CA LYS A 128 9.53 14.09 4.60
C LYS A 128 8.10 14.53 4.88
N SER A 129 7.17 13.57 5.00
CA SER A 129 5.75 13.84 5.22
C SER A 129 5.13 12.72 6.05
N GLY A 130 4.37 13.08 7.09
CA GLY A 130 3.55 12.15 7.87
C GLY A 130 2.17 11.87 7.25
N VAL A 131 1.89 12.39 6.06
CA VAL A 131 0.57 12.22 5.43
C VAL A 131 0.46 10.81 4.84
N PRO A 132 -0.55 10.02 5.23
CA PRO A 132 -0.74 8.68 4.70
C PRO A 132 -1.19 8.71 3.23
N SER A 133 -1.13 7.55 2.56
CA SER A 133 -1.67 7.41 1.21
C SER A 133 -3.19 7.60 1.19
N THR A 134 -3.71 8.17 0.11
CA THR A 134 -5.12 8.08 -0.25
C THR A 134 -5.43 6.64 -0.65
N ILE A 135 -6.58 6.10 -0.23
CA ILE A 135 -6.99 4.71 -0.54
C ILE A 135 -8.29 4.74 -1.34
N ILE A 136 -8.26 4.13 -2.51
CA ILE A 136 -9.40 3.96 -3.43
C ILE A 136 -9.68 2.47 -3.63
N ASP A 137 -10.93 2.07 -3.47
CA ASP A 137 -11.42 0.74 -3.83
C ASP A 137 -11.90 0.77 -5.29
N CYS A 138 -11.27 -0.03 -6.13
CA CYS A 138 -11.64 -0.28 -7.54
C CYS A 138 -11.98 -1.75 -7.78
N ALA A 139 -12.11 -2.55 -6.72
CA ALA A 139 -12.40 -3.99 -6.82
C ALA A 139 -13.91 -4.30 -6.90
N HIS A 140 -14.78 -3.37 -6.48
CA HIS A 140 -16.20 -3.65 -6.28
C HIS A 140 -17.13 -2.74 -7.12
N GLY A 141 -16.79 -2.50 -8.37
CA GLY A 141 -17.55 -1.63 -9.29
C GLY A 141 -16.91 -0.25 -9.41
N ASP A 142 -17.71 0.82 -9.36
CA ASP A 142 -17.22 2.19 -9.47
C ASP A 142 -16.25 2.53 -8.32
N ALA A 143 -15.26 3.35 -8.62
CA ALA A 143 -14.24 3.72 -7.64
C ALA A 143 -14.86 4.36 -6.39
N THR A 144 -14.44 3.90 -5.22
CA THR A 144 -14.92 4.38 -3.91
C THR A 144 -13.75 4.84 -3.05
N LEU A 145 -13.78 6.07 -2.54
CA LEU A 145 -12.78 6.59 -1.61
C LEU A 145 -12.99 5.99 -0.22
N LEU A 146 -12.00 5.25 0.26
CA LEU A 146 -11.99 4.66 1.61
C LEU A 146 -11.23 5.55 2.62
N ARG A 147 -10.22 6.28 2.16
CA ARG A 147 -9.45 7.19 3.00
C ARG A 147 -8.86 8.32 2.15
N GLU A 148 -9.13 9.56 2.50
CA GLU A 148 -8.39 10.70 1.99
C GLU A 148 -7.03 10.80 2.68
N GLY A 149 -6.00 11.07 1.91
CA GLY A 149 -4.62 11.19 2.38
C GLY A 149 -3.87 12.25 1.57
N ALA A 150 -2.74 11.91 0.99
CA ALA A 150 -1.92 12.85 0.24
C ALA A 150 -2.61 13.43 -1.01
N TRP A 151 -3.55 12.70 -1.59
CA TRP A 151 -4.36 13.16 -2.71
C TRP A 151 -5.77 13.47 -2.24
N ALA A 152 -6.25 14.68 -2.50
CA ALA A 152 -7.60 15.09 -2.14
C ALA A 152 -8.65 14.45 -3.07
N LEU A 153 -9.86 14.30 -2.58
CA LEU A 153 -10.99 13.74 -3.33
C LEU A 153 -11.20 14.44 -4.69
N LYS A 154 -11.01 15.77 -4.75
CA LYS A 154 -11.12 16.55 -5.99
C LYS A 154 -10.11 16.14 -7.07
N ASP A 155 -8.89 15.77 -6.67
CA ASP A 155 -7.82 15.36 -7.60
C ASP A 155 -8.15 13.99 -8.19
N ILE A 156 -8.65 13.08 -7.36
CA ILE A 156 -9.16 11.76 -7.77
C ILE A 156 -10.34 11.91 -8.72
N ALA A 157 -11.34 12.74 -8.38
CA ALA A 157 -12.52 12.99 -9.21
C ALA A 157 -12.14 13.56 -10.58
N THR A 158 -11.11 14.41 -10.65
CA THR A 158 -10.63 14.98 -11.90
C THR A 158 -10.10 13.90 -12.84
N VAL A 159 -9.34 12.92 -12.34
CA VAL A 159 -8.81 11.82 -13.14
C VAL A 159 -9.91 10.85 -13.54
N LEU A 160 -10.85 10.56 -12.66
CA LEU A 160 -11.96 9.66 -12.94
C LEU A 160 -12.99 10.26 -13.91
N GLY A 161 -13.14 11.58 -13.93
CA GLY A 161 -14.19 12.28 -14.68
C GLY A 161 -15.56 12.26 -13.98
N TYR A 162 -15.63 11.78 -12.75
CA TYR A 162 -16.81 11.77 -11.90
C TYR A 162 -16.42 11.80 -10.41
N GLN A 163 -17.39 12.13 -9.54
CA GLN A 163 -17.20 12.15 -8.09
C GLN A 163 -17.33 10.72 -7.54
N PRO A 164 -16.26 10.08 -7.04
CA PRO A 164 -16.38 8.76 -6.44
C PRO A 164 -17.17 8.82 -5.12
N ALA A 165 -17.82 7.71 -4.79
CA ALA A 165 -18.44 7.55 -3.49
C ALA A 165 -17.38 7.58 -2.37
N THR A 166 -17.80 7.89 -1.14
CA THR A 166 -16.95 7.89 0.07
C THR A 166 -17.53 6.91 1.09
N ARG A 167 -16.66 6.18 1.78
CA ARG A 167 -17.01 5.28 2.89
C ARG A 167 -16.38 5.74 4.19
#